data_aebc1cfcd46c66312cf4ce0d4fa3616d
#
_entry.id   aebc1cfcd46c66312cf4ce0d4fa3616d
#
_cell.length_a   1.000
_cell.length_b   1.000
_cell.length_c   1.000
_cell.angle_alpha   90.00
_cell.angle_beta   90.00
_cell.angle_gamma   90.00
#
_symmetry.space_group_name_H-M   'P 1'
#
loop_
_entity.id
_entity.type
_entity.pdbx_description
1 polymer ?
#
loop_
_entity_poly.entity_id
_entity_poly.type
_entity_poly.pdbx_seq_one_letter_code
_entity_poly.pdbx_strand_id
1 'polypeptide(L)'
;MLQVGKKAPPFDMPSTKDMKDLKENVSLSDYRGKWLILFFYPLDFTFVCPTEIKAFNDKYEEIKKAGADVLGISTDSVFSHRAWINTPEDQGGLGSLKYVLASDITKDVSRDYGVLLEDKG
;
A
#
# COMPACT_ATOMS: atom_id res chain seq x y z
N MET A 1 -15.90 8.67 -7.98
CA MET A 1 -14.56 9.19 -8.29
C MET A 1 -14.03 10.05 -7.16
N LEU A 2 -12.77 9.95 -6.87
CA LEU A 2 -12.13 10.74 -5.82
C LEU A 2 -12.08 12.22 -6.17
N GLN A 3 -12.46 13.07 -5.22
CA GLN A 3 -12.38 14.52 -5.37
C GLN A 3 -11.89 15.15 -4.08
N VAL A 4 -11.07 16.19 -4.19
CA VAL A 4 -10.59 16.95 -3.04
C VAL A 4 -11.77 17.54 -2.28
N GLY A 5 -11.77 17.42 -0.96
CA GLY A 5 -12.83 17.94 -0.10
C GLY A 5 -14.04 17.03 0.03
N LYS A 6 -14.04 15.86 -0.63
CA LYS A 6 -15.11 14.86 -0.52
C LYS A 6 -14.61 13.64 0.25
N LYS A 7 -15.54 12.80 0.71
CA LYS A 7 -15.18 11.57 1.40
C LYS A 7 -14.40 10.66 0.46
N ALA A 8 -13.34 10.04 0.97
CA ALA A 8 -12.60 9.03 0.23
C ALA A 8 -13.46 7.79 0.00
N PRO A 9 -13.39 7.15 -1.18
CA PRO A 9 -14.08 5.88 -1.40
C PRO A 9 -13.65 4.83 -0.37
N PRO A 10 -14.59 4.06 0.21
CA PRO A 10 -14.22 3.00 1.14
C PRO A 10 -13.49 1.87 0.43
N PHE A 11 -12.70 1.13 1.18
CA PHE A 11 -12.02 -0.05 0.66
C PHE A 11 -11.87 -1.11 1.74
N ASP A 12 -11.67 -2.34 1.29
CA ASP A 12 -11.38 -3.50 2.12
C ASP A 12 -10.58 -4.46 1.26
N MET A 13 -9.30 -4.63 1.56
CA MET A 13 -8.39 -5.37 0.70
C MET A 13 -7.52 -6.34 1.48
N PRO A 14 -7.15 -7.49 0.85
CA PRO A 14 -6.06 -8.32 1.39
C PRO A 14 -4.81 -7.47 1.61
N SER A 15 -4.05 -7.78 2.64
CA SER A 15 -2.92 -6.94 3.02
C SER A 15 -1.81 -7.71 3.71
N THR A 16 -0.67 -7.04 3.89
CA THR A 16 0.46 -7.56 4.66
C THR A 16 0.35 -7.27 6.15
N LYS A 17 -0.83 -6.87 6.62
CA LYS A 17 -1.08 -6.59 8.04
C LYS A 17 -0.76 -7.80 8.92
N ASP A 18 -1.09 -9.01 8.44
CA ASP A 18 -0.69 -10.28 9.05
C ASP A 18 0.31 -10.97 8.12
N MET A 19 1.59 -10.70 8.33
CA MET A 19 2.66 -11.23 7.48
C MET A 19 2.83 -12.74 7.58
N LYS A 20 2.39 -13.34 8.68
CA LYS A 20 2.53 -14.78 8.90
C LYS A 20 1.58 -15.59 8.03
N ASP A 21 0.29 -15.29 8.12
CA ASP A 21 -0.76 -16.09 7.46
C ASP A 21 -1.50 -15.31 6.36
N LEU A 22 -1.30 -14.00 6.26
CA LEU A 22 -1.94 -13.12 5.28
C LEU A 22 -3.47 -13.18 5.34
N LYS A 23 -4.02 -13.33 6.56
CA LYS A 23 -5.47 -13.50 6.74
C LYS A 23 -6.20 -12.21 7.10
N GLU A 24 -5.49 -11.12 7.35
CA GLU A 24 -6.12 -9.88 7.74
C GLU A 24 -6.18 -8.90 6.57
N ASN A 25 -7.39 -8.42 6.30
CA ASN A 25 -7.61 -7.34 5.35
C ASN A 25 -7.33 -6.00 6.01
N VAL A 26 -7.10 -4.99 5.19
CA VAL A 26 -7.02 -3.60 5.61
C VAL A 26 -8.20 -2.84 5.01
N SER A 27 -8.81 -1.98 5.81
CA SER A 27 -9.95 -1.17 5.37
C SER A 27 -9.74 0.30 5.73
N LEU A 28 -10.45 1.17 5.03
CA LEU A 28 -10.38 2.62 5.30
C LEU A 28 -10.74 2.93 6.76
N SER A 29 -11.69 2.18 7.33
CA SER A 29 -12.12 2.38 8.72
C SER A 29 -11.03 2.10 9.74
N ASP A 30 -9.98 1.35 9.38
CA ASP A 30 -8.85 1.08 10.28
C ASP A 30 -8.05 2.35 10.59
N TYR A 31 -8.20 3.40 9.78
CA TYR A 31 -7.45 4.65 9.90
C TYR A 31 -8.29 5.80 10.45
N ARG A 32 -9.45 5.51 11.02
CA ARG A 32 -10.30 6.55 11.64
C ARG A 32 -9.54 7.30 12.73
N GLY A 33 -9.71 8.62 12.75
CA GLY A 33 -9.05 9.48 13.72
C GLY A 33 -7.60 9.80 13.41
N LYS A 34 -7.11 9.37 12.24
CA LYS A 34 -5.74 9.63 11.79
C LYS A 34 -5.75 10.19 10.37
N TRP A 35 -4.68 10.90 10.02
CA TRP A 35 -4.40 11.20 8.63
C TRP A 35 -3.84 9.95 7.96
N LEU A 36 -4.18 9.72 6.71
CA LEU A 36 -3.68 8.58 5.94
C LEU A 36 -2.99 9.06 4.67
N ILE A 37 -1.72 8.70 4.54
CA ILE A 37 -0.99 8.85 3.28
C ILE A 37 -1.21 7.58 2.49
N LEU A 38 -2.04 7.69 1.45
CA LEU A 38 -2.40 6.56 0.58
C LEU A 38 -1.68 6.75 -0.74
N PHE A 39 -0.85 5.78 -1.13
CA PHE A 39 -0.18 5.85 -2.42
C PHE A 39 -0.38 4.57 -3.22
N PHE A 40 -0.41 4.74 -4.54
CA PHE A 40 -0.52 3.63 -5.47
C PHE A 40 0.78 3.50 -6.25
N TYR A 41 1.19 2.27 -6.53
CA TYR A 41 2.38 2.00 -7.32
C TYR A 41 2.09 0.87 -8.30
N PRO A 42 2.80 0.81 -9.45
CA PRO A 42 2.39 -0.09 -10.52
C PRO A 42 2.68 -1.57 -10.25
N LEU A 43 3.87 -1.93 -9.76
CA LEU A 43 4.25 -3.35 -9.62
C LEU A 43 5.31 -3.53 -8.53
N ASP A 44 5.21 -4.66 -7.81
CA ASP A 44 6.27 -5.14 -6.94
C ASP A 44 7.52 -5.49 -7.75
N PHE A 45 8.67 -5.50 -7.11
CA PHE A 45 9.96 -5.90 -7.72
C PHE A 45 10.40 -5.03 -8.92
N THR A 46 9.99 -3.77 -8.97
CA THR A 46 10.45 -2.82 -9.99
C THR A 46 11.53 -1.90 -9.41
N PHE A 47 12.41 -1.38 -10.29
CA PHE A 47 13.55 -0.57 -9.85
C PHE A 47 13.17 0.85 -9.41
N VAL A 48 12.08 1.39 -9.92
CA VAL A 48 11.68 2.77 -9.66
C VAL A 48 10.93 2.90 -8.34
N CYS A 49 10.01 1.98 -8.06
CA CYS A 49 9.12 2.05 -6.90
C CYS A 49 9.80 1.83 -5.55
N PRO A 50 10.84 0.97 -5.41
CA PRO A 50 11.43 0.72 -4.09
C PRO A 50 11.96 1.97 -3.40
N THR A 51 12.47 2.94 -4.15
CA THR A 51 13.03 4.17 -3.57
C THR A 51 11.96 4.96 -2.83
N GLU A 52 10.77 5.14 -3.43
CA GLU A 52 9.67 5.87 -2.81
C GLU A 52 9.11 5.12 -1.61
N ILE A 53 8.93 3.82 -1.75
CA ILE A 53 8.39 2.97 -0.67
C ILE A 53 9.32 2.98 0.52
N LYS A 54 10.63 2.90 0.29
CA LYS A 54 11.63 2.99 1.35
C LYS A 54 11.70 4.36 1.97
N ALA A 55 11.52 5.43 1.21
CA ALA A 55 11.48 6.79 1.74
C ALA A 55 10.38 6.94 2.78
N PHE A 56 9.17 6.44 2.51
CA PHE A 56 8.09 6.42 3.49
C PHE A 56 8.44 5.54 4.69
N ASN A 57 9.10 4.43 4.48
CA ASN A 57 9.51 3.55 5.56
C ASN A 57 10.52 4.24 6.49
N ASP A 58 11.49 4.94 5.93
CA ASP A 58 12.50 5.68 6.70
C ASP A 58 11.88 6.81 7.52
N LYS A 59 10.80 7.42 7.03
CA LYS A 59 10.10 8.51 7.69
C LYS A 59 8.90 8.05 8.52
N TYR A 60 8.63 6.75 8.57
CA TYR A 60 7.40 6.23 9.15
C TYR A 60 7.22 6.63 10.61
N GLU A 61 8.27 6.54 11.43
CA GLU A 61 8.18 6.92 12.83
C GLU A 61 7.81 8.40 13.01
N GLU A 62 8.38 9.27 12.17
CA GLU A 62 8.05 10.71 12.19
C GLU A 62 6.61 10.94 11.75
N ILE A 63 6.15 10.20 10.73
CA ILE A 63 4.77 10.27 10.23
C ILE A 63 3.79 9.85 11.31
N LYS A 64 4.08 8.78 12.02
CA LYS A 64 3.24 8.29 13.14
C LYS A 64 3.16 9.33 14.26
N LYS A 65 4.28 9.96 14.60
CA LYS A 65 4.30 11.01 15.64
C LYS A 65 3.45 12.21 15.25
N ALA A 66 3.33 12.49 13.95
CA ALA A 66 2.51 13.58 13.45
C ALA A 66 1.02 13.23 13.38
N GLY A 67 0.62 12.03 13.78
CA GLY A 67 -0.78 11.60 13.77
C GLY A 67 -1.24 11.01 12.45
N ALA A 68 -0.31 10.54 11.61
CA ALA A 68 -0.62 9.96 10.31
C ALA A 68 -0.13 8.51 10.19
N ASP A 69 -0.64 7.81 9.21
CA ASP A 69 -0.18 6.47 8.84
C ASP A 69 0.00 6.39 7.33
N VAL A 70 0.59 5.31 6.85
CA VAL A 70 0.89 5.11 5.42
C VAL A 70 0.30 3.79 4.96
N LEU A 71 -0.26 3.76 3.77
CA LEU A 71 -0.75 2.54 3.13
C LEU A 71 -0.36 2.58 1.65
N GLY A 72 0.36 1.54 1.20
CA GLY A 72 0.70 1.39 -0.22
C GLY A 72 -0.22 0.37 -0.87
N ILE A 73 -0.61 0.63 -2.12
CA ILE A 73 -1.52 -0.22 -2.87
C ILE A 73 -0.98 -0.50 -4.27
N SER A 74 -1.01 -1.76 -4.67
CA SER A 74 -0.83 -2.13 -6.07
C SER A 74 -1.80 -3.24 -6.43
N THR A 75 -1.84 -3.62 -7.71
CA THR A 75 -2.70 -4.70 -8.19
C THR A 75 -2.05 -6.08 -8.07
N ASP A 76 -0.84 -6.15 -7.51
CA ASP A 76 -0.17 -7.42 -7.23
C ASP A 76 -0.91 -8.18 -6.12
N SER A 77 -0.68 -9.50 -6.06
CA SER A 77 -1.23 -10.32 -5.00
C SER A 77 -0.57 -10.03 -3.65
N VAL A 78 -1.25 -10.34 -2.57
CA VAL A 78 -0.70 -10.20 -1.23
C VAL A 78 0.51 -11.13 -1.02
N PHE A 79 0.57 -12.24 -1.74
CA PHE A 79 1.72 -13.15 -1.70
C PHE A 79 2.96 -12.51 -2.32
N SER A 80 2.78 -11.76 -3.42
CA SER A 80 3.84 -10.99 -4.04
C SER A 80 4.36 -9.91 -3.08
N HIS A 81 3.46 -9.18 -2.43
CA HIS A 81 3.83 -8.17 -1.43
C HIS A 81 4.68 -8.77 -0.31
N ARG A 82 4.25 -9.90 0.23
CA ARG A 82 5.00 -10.57 1.31
C ARG A 82 6.38 -11.00 0.84
N ALA A 83 6.47 -11.60 -0.34
CA ALA A 83 7.74 -12.02 -0.91
C ALA A 83 8.68 -10.83 -1.10
N TRP A 84 8.16 -9.71 -1.59
CA TRP A 84 8.96 -8.52 -1.82
C TRP A 84 9.49 -7.93 -0.52
N ILE A 85 8.65 -7.86 0.51
CA ILE A 85 9.07 -7.38 1.83
C ILE A 85 10.16 -8.30 2.42
N ASN A 86 10.01 -9.62 2.28
CA ASN A 86 10.95 -10.58 2.82
C ASN A 86 12.25 -10.75 2.01
N THR A 87 12.29 -10.24 0.78
CA THR A 87 13.49 -10.31 -0.04
C THR A 87 14.48 -9.23 0.40
N PRO A 88 15.76 -9.57 0.60
CA PRO A 88 16.78 -8.58 0.99
C PRO A 88 16.92 -7.46 -0.03
N GLU A 89 17.31 -6.28 0.44
CA GLU A 89 17.46 -5.10 -0.42
C GLU A 89 18.50 -5.31 -1.51
N ASP A 90 19.60 -6.00 -1.22
CA ASP A 90 20.64 -6.29 -2.21
C ASP A 90 20.21 -7.30 -3.27
N GLN A 91 19.03 -7.91 -3.10
CA GLN A 91 18.43 -8.83 -4.06
C GLN A 91 17.16 -8.25 -4.70
N GLY A 92 16.97 -6.95 -4.62
CA GLY A 92 15.85 -6.26 -5.24
C GLY A 92 14.58 -6.20 -4.39
N GLY A 93 14.65 -6.60 -3.14
CA GLY A 93 13.51 -6.58 -2.22
C GLY A 93 13.48 -5.34 -1.34
N LEU A 94 12.49 -5.30 -0.45
CA LEU A 94 12.36 -4.21 0.53
C LEU A 94 13.12 -4.48 1.82
N GLY A 95 13.40 -5.75 2.13
CA GLY A 95 14.11 -6.17 3.34
C GLY A 95 13.26 -6.20 4.58
N SER A 96 12.44 -5.20 4.80
CA SER A 96 11.41 -5.11 5.83
C SER A 96 10.59 -3.85 5.57
N LEU A 97 9.41 -3.78 6.16
CA LEU A 97 8.53 -2.62 5.97
C LEU A 97 7.73 -2.38 7.25
N LYS A 98 7.68 -1.14 7.71
CA LYS A 98 6.99 -0.77 8.95
C LYS A 98 5.51 -0.50 8.74
N TYR A 99 5.06 -0.31 7.52
CA TYR A 99 3.66 -0.05 7.21
C TYR A 99 3.09 -1.13 6.29
N VAL A 100 1.79 -1.06 6.02
CA VAL A 100 1.02 -2.11 5.32
C VAL A 100 1.05 -1.87 3.81
N LEU A 101 1.16 -2.96 3.04
CA LEU A 101 0.88 -2.98 1.61
C LEU A 101 -0.42 -3.73 1.39
N ALA A 102 -1.31 -3.17 0.57
CA ALA A 102 -2.59 -3.76 0.24
C ALA A 102 -2.60 -4.26 -1.20
N SER A 103 -3.38 -5.30 -1.43
CA SER A 103 -3.53 -5.92 -2.75
C SER A 103 -4.89 -5.57 -3.34
N ASP A 104 -4.88 -4.78 -4.42
CA ASP A 104 -6.09 -4.45 -5.19
C ASP A 104 -6.16 -5.33 -6.43
N ILE A 105 -6.18 -6.64 -6.21
CA ILE A 105 -6.09 -7.62 -7.30
C ILE A 105 -7.28 -7.54 -8.27
N THR A 106 -8.44 -7.11 -7.79
CA THR A 106 -9.62 -6.89 -8.62
C THR A 106 -9.60 -5.56 -9.37
N LYS A 107 -8.70 -4.65 -8.99
CA LYS A 107 -8.56 -3.31 -9.53
C LYS A 107 -9.71 -2.35 -9.17
N ASP A 108 -10.61 -2.76 -8.30
CA ASP A 108 -11.78 -1.96 -7.92
C ASP A 108 -11.39 -0.69 -7.18
N VAL A 109 -10.48 -0.79 -6.22
CA VAL A 109 -10.03 0.37 -5.43
C VAL A 109 -9.25 1.35 -6.33
N SER A 110 -8.38 0.85 -7.18
CA SER A 110 -7.63 1.69 -8.12
C SER A 110 -8.58 2.43 -9.06
N ARG A 111 -9.65 1.78 -9.49
CA ARG A 111 -10.68 2.41 -10.32
C ARG A 111 -11.45 3.48 -9.54
N ASP A 112 -11.87 3.18 -8.31
CA ASP A 112 -12.62 4.10 -7.46
C ASP A 112 -11.81 5.36 -7.14
N TYR A 113 -10.50 5.23 -7.01
CA TYR A 113 -9.60 6.37 -6.73
C TYR A 113 -9.11 7.06 -8.00
N GLY A 114 -9.51 6.58 -9.18
CA GLY A 114 -9.22 7.24 -10.44
C GLY A 114 -7.77 7.12 -10.91
N VAL A 115 -7.05 6.10 -10.46
CA VAL A 115 -5.62 5.88 -10.80
C VAL A 115 -5.40 4.69 -11.73
N LEU A 116 -6.46 4.00 -12.12
CA LEU A 116 -6.37 2.83 -13.00
C LEU A 116 -6.31 3.25 -14.47
N LEU A 117 -5.34 2.70 -15.20
CA LEU A 117 -5.27 2.82 -16.65
C LEU A 117 -6.00 1.61 -17.25
N GLU A 118 -7.25 1.81 -17.68
CA GLU A 118 -8.14 0.71 -18.09
C GLU A 118 -7.58 -0.13 -19.25
N ASP A 119 -6.87 0.50 -20.17
CA ASP A 119 -6.29 -0.17 -21.33
C ASP A 119 -4.94 -0.83 -21.07
N LYS A 120 -4.34 -0.61 -19.91
CA LYS A 120 -3.03 -1.16 -19.54
C LYS A 120 -3.06 -2.03 -18.29
N GLY A 121 -4.21 -2.14 -17.69
CA GLY A 121 -4.40 -2.96 -16.51
C GLY A 121 -3.75 -2.49 -15.28
#